data_73253b6822a6659e74abc32925c3505b
#
_entry.id   73253b6822a6659e74abc32925c3505b
#
_cell.length_a   1.000
_cell.length_b   1.000
_cell.length_c   1.000
_cell.angle_alpha   90.00
_cell.angle_beta   90.00
_cell.angle_gamma   90.00
#
_symmetry.space_group_name_H-M   'P 1'
#
loop_
_entity.id
_entity.type
_entity.pdbx_description
1 polymer ?
#
loop_
_entity_poly.entity_id
_entity_poly.type
_entity_poly.pdbx_seq_one_letter_code
_entity_poly.pdbx_strand_id
1 'polypeptide(L)'
;MARAGIPLLAVLIDADNSSPRWAEAIFEEIASLGEASVRRIYGDFSRGQMSGWNERLPSMALVPHHQPANTIGKNSSDIALVIDAMDLLHSGRFDGFVLVSSDSDFTRLASRIREQGA
;
A
#
# COMPACT_ATOMS: atom_id res chain seq x y z
N MET A 1 -4.14 19.27 1.29
CA MET A 1 -3.20 19.98 2.15
C MET A 1 -3.20 19.37 3.55
N ALA A 2 -2.03 19.11 4.10
CA ALA A 2 -1.94 18.54 5.43
C ALA A 2 -2.37 19.55 6.48
N ARG A 3 -3.06 19.06 7.51
CA ARG A 3 -3.33 19.87 8.69
C ARG A 3 -2.06 19.98 9.50
N ALA A 4 -1.84 21.13 10.09
CA ALA A 4 -0.66 21.34 10.90
C ALA A 4 -0.58 20.29 12.01
N GLY A 5 0.58 19.64 12.13
CA GLY A 5 0.80 18.65 13.16
C GLY A 5 0.32 17.24 12.85
N ILE A 6 -0.37 17.03 11.71
CA ILE A 6 -0.83 15.70 11.34
C ILE A 6 0.01 15.18 10.17
N PRO A 7 0.76 14.09 10.38
CA PRO A 7 1.57 13.52 9.28
C PRO A 7 0.70 13.04 8.13
N LEU A 8 1.18 13.26 6.91
CA LEU A 8 0.57 12.69 5.71
C LEU A 8 1.23 11.36 5.41
N LEU A 9 0.41 10.33 5.24
CA LEU A 9 0.89 8.97 5.02
C LEU A 9 0.46 8.46 3.66
N ALA A 10 1.39 7.76 2.99
CA ALA A 10 1.08 7.01 1.78
C ALA A 10 0.95 5.55 2.17
N VAL A 11 -0.22 4.95 1.91
CA VAL A 11 -0.50 3.56 2.25
C VAL A 11 -0.51 2.72 0.99
N LEU A 12 0.35 1.72 0.94
CA LEU A 12 0.52 0.83 -0.21
C LEU A 12 0.33 -0.60 0.26
N ILE A 13 -0.65 -1.29 -0.31
CA ILE A 13 -1.04 -2.64 0.13
C ILE A 13 -0.74 -3.66 -0.96
N ASP A 14 0.01 -4.70 -0.59
CA ASP A 14 0.25 -5.84 -1.46
C ASP A 14 -0.85 -6.85 -1.21
N ALA A 15 -1.91 -6.81 -2.04
CA ALA A 15 -3.09 -7.63 -1.82
C ALA A 15 -2.81 -9.13 -1.99
N ASP A 16 -1.85 -9.49 -2.85
CA ASP A 16 -1.53 -10.90 -3.07
C ASP A 16 -0.85 -11.54 -1.86
N ASN A 17 -0.23 -10.72 -1.01
CA ASN A 17 0.53 -11.18 0.15
C ASN A 17 0.04 -10.53 1.45
N SER A 18 -1.24 -10.26 1.55
CA SER A 18 -1.83 -9.77 2.79
C SER A 18 -3.29 -10.21 2.86
N SER A 19 -3.81 -10.36 4.07
CA SER A 19 -5.17 -10.84 4.26
C SER A 19 -6.13 -9.68 4.50
N PRO A 20 -7.26 -9.63 3.78
CA PRO A 20 -8.25 -8.58 3.98
C PRO A 20 -8.89 -8.60 5.38
N ARG A 21 -8.81 -9.73 6.08
CA ARG A 21 -9.38 -9.83 7.44
C ARG A 21 -8.78 -8.83 8.42
N TRP A 22 -7.57 -8.35 8.14
CA TRP A 22 -6.86 -7.42 9.01
C TRP A 22 -7.03 -5.97 8.58
N ALA A 23 -7.76 -5.74 7.49
CA ALA A 23 -7.84 -4.40 6.89
C ALA A 23 -8.36 -3.35 7.85
N GLU A 24 -9.44 -3.66 8.57
CA GLU A 24 -10.04 -2.70 9.50
C GLU A 24 -9.07 -2.35 10.63
N ALA A 25 -8.42 -3.36 11.19
CA ALA A 25 -7.46 -3.13 12.27
C ALA A 25 -6.26 -2.32 11.80
N ILE A 26 -5.78 -2.59 10.59
CA ILE A 26 -4.66 -1.86 10.01
C ILE A 26 -5.01 -0.38 9.85
N PHE A 27 -6.19 -0.07 9.30
CA PHE A 27 -6.58 1.32 9.09
C PHE A 27 -6.90 2.04 10.39
N GLU A 28 -7.36 1.34 11.43
CA GLU A 28 -7.48 1.94 12.75
C GLU A 28 -6.11 2.36 13.28
N GLU A 29 -5.12 1.50 13.12
CA GLU A 29 -3.76 1.80 13.56
C GLU A 29 -3.18 2.97 12.77
N ILE A 30 -3.41 2.98 11.45
CA ILE A 30 -2.95 4.08 10.59
C ILE A 30 -3.56 5.41 11.04
N ALA A 31 -4.84 5.40 11.38
CA ALA A 31 -5.52 6.62 11.81
C ALA A 31 -4.88 7.23 13.06
N SER A 32 -4.29 6.39 13.91
CA SER A 32 -3.60 6.89 15.10
C SER A 32 -2.23 7.49 14.79
N LEU A 33 -1.68 7.19 13.60
CA LEU A 33 -0.35 7.66 13.19
C LEU A 33 -0.41 8.92 12.35
N GLY A 34 -1.47 9.10 11.58
CA GLY A 34 -1.60 10.26 10.71
C GLY A 34 -2.77 10.14 9.75
N GLU A 35 -2.69 10.89 8.65
CA GLU A 35 -3.75 10.91 7.65
C GLU A 35 -3.29 10.11 6.43
N ALA A 36 -4.04 9.05 6.08
CA ALA A 36 -3.77 8.24 4.90
C ALA A 36 -4.31 8.97 3.66
N SER A 37 -3.51 9.86 3.09
CA SER A 37 -3.93 10.66 1.95
C SER A 37 -3.79 9.93 0.62
N VAL A 38 -2.90 8.93 0.54
CA VAL A 38 -2.77 8.05 -0.60
C VAL A 38 -3.03 6.64 -0.12
N ARG A 39 -3.95 5.95 -0.79
CA ARG A 39 -4.35 4.59 -0.43
C ARG A 39 -4.41 3.76 -1.69
N ARG A 40 -3.39 2.97 -1.94
CA ARG A 40 -3.29 2.15 -3.14
C ARG A 40 -3.15 0.68 -2.77
N ILE A 41 -3.75 -0.18 -3.58
CA ILE A 41 -3.69 -1.62 -3.36
C ILE A 41 -3.36 -2.31 -4.68
N TYR A 42 -2.46 -3.29 -4.64
CA TYR A 42 -1.85 -3.91 -5.81
C TYR A 42 -2.08 -5.40 -5.79
N GLY A 43 -2.48 -5.97 -6.91
CA GLY A 43 -2.69 -7.39 -7.04
C GLY A 43 -3.53 -7.76 -8.23
N ASP A 44 -3.81 -9.05 -8.38
CA ASP A 44 -4.69 -9.55 -9.42
C ASP A 44 -6.10 -9.70 -8.85
N PHE A 45 -6.93 -8.69 -9.05
CA PHE A 45 -8.27 -8.62 -8.47
C PHE A 45 -9.29 -9.50 -9.17
N SER A 46 -8.90 -10.17 -10.25
CA SER A 46 -9.79 -11.12 -10.92
C SER A 46 -9.85 -12.47 -10.21
N ARG A 47 -8.94 -12.72 -9.27
CA ARG A 47 -8.89 -13.99 -8.55
C ARG A 47 -9.94 -14.03 -7.45
N GLY A 48 -10.53 -15.23 -7.23
CA GLY A 48 -11.58 -15.37 -6.24
C GLY A 48 -11.15 -15.04 -4.82
N GLN A 49 -9.88 -15.29 -4.52
CA GLN A 49 -9.35 -15.00 -3.20
C GLN A 49 -9.27 -13.50 -2.89
N MET A 50 -9.49 -12.67 -3.89
CA MET A 50 -9.49 -11.23 -3.72
C MET A 50 -10.85 -10.66 -3.35
N SER A 51 -11.89 -11.49 -3.21
CA SER A 51 -13.23 -11.00 -2.94
C SER A 51 -13.29 -10.14 -1.67
N GLY A 52 -12.55 -10.54 -0.62
CA GLY A 52 -12.52 -9.78 0.62
C GLY A 52 -11.94 -8.37 0.44
N TRP A 53 -10.92 -8.22 -0.40
CA TRP A 53 -10.38 -6.92 -0.72
C TRP A 53 -11.33 -6.13 -1.60
N ASN A 54 -11.92 -6.78 -2.61
CA ASN A 54 -12.85 -6.10 -3.52
C ASN A 54 -14.03 -5.49 -2.78
N GLU A 55 -14.53 -6.18 -1.75
CA GLU A 55 -15.62 -5.66 -0.94
C GLU A 55 -15.24 -4.39 -0.19
N ARG A 56 -13.97 -4.24 0.13
CA ARG A 56 -13.49 -3.14 0.96
C ARG A 56 -12.99 -1.94 0.18
N LEU A 57 -12.81 -2.06 -1.14
CA LEU A 57 -12.25 -0.96 -1.92
C LEU A 57 -13.01 0.35 -1.77
N PRO A 58 -14.34 0.38 -1.93
CA PRO A 58 -15.04 1.66 -1.82
C PRO A 58 -15.11 2.18 -0.38
N SER A 59 -15.35 1.31 0.60
CA SER A 59 -15.52 1.76 1.98
C SER A 59 -14.24 2.30 2.60
N MET A 60 -13.09 1.83 2.12
CA MET A 60 -11.79 2.26 2.62
C MET A 60 -11.08 3.23 1.69
N ALA A 61 -11.77 3.65 0.63
CA ALA A 61 -11.22 4.55 -0.38
C ALA A 61 -9.89 4.04 -0.94
N LEU A 62 -9.82 2.74 -1.19
CA LEU A 62 -8.64 2.11 -1.77
C LEU A 62 -8.69 2.21 -3.29
N VAL A 63 -7.58 2.60 -3.90
CA VAL A 63 -7.44 2.70 -5.35
C VAL A 63 -6.72 1.45 -5.84
N PRO A 64 -7.41 0.58 -6.58
CA PRO A 64 -6.79 -0.67 -7.04
C PRO A 64 -5.89 -0.45 -8.24
N HIS A 65 -4.74 -1.13 -8.21
CA HIS A 65 -3.82 -1.21 -9.34
C HIS A 65 -3.76 -2.68 -9.75
N HIS A 66 -4.53 -3.02 -10.76
CA HIS A 66 -4.67 -4.41 -11.19
C HIS A 66 -3.47 -4.88 -12.01
N GLN A 67 -2.89 -5.99 -11.60
CA GLN A 67 -1.78 -6.63 -12.30
C GLN A 67 -2.11 -8.11 -12.47
N PRO A 68 -2.40 -8.56 -13.69
CA PRO A 68 -2.72 -9.98 -13.92
C PRO A 68 -1.58 -10.89 -13.52
N ALA A 69 -1.91 -11.93 -12.76
CA ALA A 69 -0.90 -12.86 -12.26
C ALA A 69 -0.43 -13.87 -13.29
N ASN A 70 -1.11 -13.94 -14.43
CA ASN A 70 -0.79 -14.93 -15.47
C ASN A 70 0.33 -14.51 -16.41
N THR A 71 0.96 -13.38 -16.14
CA THR A 71 2.05 -12.90 -16.97
C THR A 71 3.35 -13.57 -16.59
N ILE A 72 4.36 -13.42 -17.46
CA ILE A 72 5.67 -13.99 -17.23
C ILE A 72 6.29 -13.44 -15.94
N GLY A 73 6.03 -12.20 -15.61
CA GLY A 73 6.52 -11.60 -14.39
C GLY A 73 5.66 -11.97 -13.20
N LYS A 74 6.07 -12.95 -12.44
CA LYS A 74 5.32 -13.40 -11.27
C LYS A 74 5.15 -12.32 -10.22
N ASN A 75 6.04 -11.32 -10.23
CA ASN A 75 6.06 -10.27 -9.23
C ASN A 75 5.62 -8.92 -9.80
N SER A 76 4.75 -8.94 -10.82
CA SER A 76 4.35 -7.70 -11.47
C SER A 76 3.67 -6.71 -10.53
N SER A 77 2.86 -7.20 -9.58
CA SER A 77 2.23 -6.31 -8.60
C SER A 77 3.25 -5.76 -7.61
N ASP A 78 4.25 -6.56 -7.24
CA ASP A 78 5.33 -6.12 -6.36
C ASP A 78 6.14 -5.02 -7.01
N ILE A 79 6.45 -5.20 -8.30
CA ILE A 79 7.20 -4.20 -9.05
C ILE A 79 6.42 -2.89 -9.15
N ALA A 80 5.12 -2.97 -9.44
CA ALA A 80 4.28 -1.79 -9.52
C ALA A 80 4.25 -1.05 -8.18
N LEU A 81 4.13 -1.78 -7.08
CA LEU A 81 4.14 -1.18 -5.74
C LEU A 81 5.45 -0.46 -5.47
N VAL A 82 6.57 -1.10 -5.80
CA VAL A 82 7.90 -0.51 -5.57
C VAL A 82 8.07 0.77 -6.38
N ILE A 83 7.69 0.74 -7.65
CA ILE A 83 7.81 1.93 -8.51
C ILE A 83 6.99 3.08 -7.95
N ASP A 84 5.74 2.81 -7.57
CA ASP A 84 4.87 3.83 -7.01
C ASP A 84 5.40 4.36 -5.68
N ALA A 85 5.93 3.46 -4.83
CA ALA A 85 6.50 3.88 -3.57
C ALA A 85 7.66 4.84 -3.77
N MET A 86 8.53 4.55 -4.72
CA MET A 86 9.67 5.40 -4.99
C MET A 86 9.24 6.74 -5.60
N ASP A 87 8.25 6.72 -6.49
CA ASP A 87 7.71 7.96 -7.05
C ASP A 87 7.12 8.85 -5.96
N LEU A 88 6.34 8.26 -5.06
CA LEU A 88 5.73 9.00 -3.97
C LEU A 88 6.77 9.51 -2.98
N LEU A 89 7.79 8.71 -2.71
CA LEU A 89 8.89 9.13 -1.84
C LEU A 89 9.59 10.35 -2.40
N HIS A 90 9.93 10.32 -3.68
CA HIS A 90 10.66 11.43 -4.32
C HIS A 90 9.80 12.65 -4.55
N SER A 91 8.48 12.53 -4.43
CA SER A 91 7.60 13.70 -4.53
C SER A 91 7.78 14.65 -3.36
N GLY A 92 8.28 14.15 -2.23
CA GLY A 92 8.48 14.96 -1.03
C GLY A 92 7.22 15.37 -0.29
N ARG A 93 6.06 14.81 -0.68
CA ARG A 93 4.77 15.22 -0.10
C ARG A 93 4.36 14.47 1.16
N PHE A 94 5.01 13.35 1.45
CA PHE A 94 4.54 12.45 2.52
C PHE A 94 5.54 12.40 3.67
N ASP A 95 4.99 12.39 4.87
CA ASP A 95 5.80 12.28 6.08
C ASP A 95 6.16 10.84 6.41
N GLY A 96 5.34 9.88 5.95
CA GLY A 96 5.58 8.48 6.22
C GLY A 96 4.90 7.58 5.20
N PHE A 97 5.29 6.32 5.23
CA PHE A 97 4.77 5.29 4.35
C PHE A 97 4.33 4.08 5.17
N VAL A 98 3.22 3.49 4.78
CA VAL A 98 2.74 2.25 5.39
C VAL A 98 2.71 1.19 4.29
N LEU A 99 3.54 0.16 4.46
CA LEU A 99 3.62 -0.94 3.51
C LEU A 99 2.97 -2.16 4.14
N VAL A 100 1.93 -2.67 3.52
CA VAL A 100 1.18 -3.82 4.03
C VAL A 100 1.47 -5.03 3.16
N SER A 101 2.28 -5.95 3.67
CA SER A 101 2.64 -7.17 2.96
C SER A 101 3.27 -8.16 3.92
N SER A 102 3.05 -9.45 3.66
CA SER A 102 3.77 -10.52 4.35
C SER A 102 5.04 -10.93 3.61
N ASP A 103 5.31 -10.30 2.47
CA ASP A 103 6.49 -10.60 1.66
C ASP A 103 7.71 -9.90 2.26
N SER A 104 8.69 -10.70 2.70
CA SER A 104 9.90 -10.18 3.34
C SER A 104 10.74 -9.32 2.41
N ASP A 105 10.57 -9.45 1.09
CA ASP A 105 11.32 -8.63 0.15
C ASP A 105 11.03 -7.13 0.32
N PHE A 106 9.86 -6.78 0.85
CA PHE A 106 9.54 -5.38 1.10
C PHE A 106 10.27 -4.79 2.30
N THR A 107 10.96 -5.59 3.08
CA THR A 107 11.79 -5.09 4.18
C THR A 107 12.87 -4.14 3.65
N ARG A 108 13.45 -4.47 2.50
CA ARG A 108 14.46 -3.61 1.87
C ARG A 108 13.88 -2.29 1.43
N LEU A 109 12.66 -2.32 0.88
CA LEU A 109 11.99 -1.10 0.47
C LEU A 109 11.72 -0.21 1.68
N ALA A 110 11.24 -0.79 2.77
CA ALA A 110 10.97 -0.04 3.99
C ALA A 110 12.25 0.61 4.53
N SER A 111 13.35 -0.13 4.51
CA SER A 111 14.65 0.41 4.94
C SER A 111 15.08 1.58 4.08
N ARG A 112 14.91 1.45 2.76
CA ARG A 112 15.29 2.51 1.81
C ARG A 112 14.47 3.77 2.04
N ILE A 113 13.18 3.62 2.28
CA ILE A 113 12.31 4.76 2.56
C ILE A 113 12.75 5.46 3.84
N ARG A 114 13.09 4.68 4.85
CA ARG A 114 13.54 5.23 6.12
C ARG A 114 14.84 6.01 5.94
N GLU A 115 15.75 5.55 5.11
CA GLU A 115 17.00 6.25 4.82
C GLU A 115 16.76 7.61 4.17
N GLN A 116 15.65 7.76 3.47
CA GLN A 116 15.28 9.03 2.86
C GLN A 116 14.51 9.94 3.80
N GLY A 117 14.35 9.54 5.06
CA GLY A 117 13.75 10.38 6.08
C GLY A 117 12.24 10.32 6.20
N ALA A 118 11.63 9.31 5.61
CA ALA A 118 10.18 9.19 5.69
C ALA A 118 9.71 8.06 6.61
#